data_20e1d94cfb5f0cbb7ce57d171d1768fb
#
_entry.id   20e1d94cfb5f0cbb7ce57d171d1768fb
#
_cell.length_a   1.000
_cell.length_b   1.000
_cell.length_c   1.000
_cell.angle_alpha   90.00
_cell.angle_beta   90.00
_cell.angle_gamma   90.00
#
_symmetry.space_group_name_H-M   'P 1'
#
loop_
_entity.id
_entity.type
_entity.pdbx_description
1 polymer ?
#
loop_
_entity_poly.entity_id
_entity_poly.type
_entity_poly.pdbx_seq_one_letter_code
_entity_poly.pdbx_strand_id
1 'polypeptide(L)'
;MAALALAACAGGGLDRSSTEACDALAAWSAAGSPADQRAEVTERVGDLLGQSDPTPLTDPYERFRDTREEDLDYAAVVEAGANFVRACWDHGWEHPEG
;
A
#
# COMPACT_ATOMS: atom_id res chain seq x y z
N MET A 1 13.31 -23.80 12.76
CA MET A 1 13.10 -24.31 11.83
C MET A 1 11.97 -23.97 10.90
N ALA A 2 11.53 -24.92 10.17
CA ALA A 2 10.51 -24.67 9.18
C ALA A 2 9.26 -24.06 9.78
N ALA A 3 8.97 -24.38 11.00
CA ALA A 3 7.77 -23.87 11.64
C ALA A 3 7.74 -22.35 11.67
N LEU A 4 8.90 -21.75 11.82
CA LEU A 4 8.96 -20.31 11.88
C LEU A 4 8.57 -19.69 10.55
N ALA A 5 9.08 -20.26 9.49
CA ALA A 5 8.76 -19.74 8.17
C ALA A 5 7.28 -19.88 7.91
N LEU A 6 6.71 -20.98 8.34
CA LEU A 6 5.28 -21.19 8.14
C LEU A 6 4.48 -20.18 8.92
N ALA A 7 4.89 -19.93 10.14
CA ALA A 7 4.18 -18.99 10.96
C ALA A 7 4.17 -17.62 10.31
N ALA A 8 5.29 -17.23 9.77
CA ALA A 8 5.38 -15.93 9.12
C ALA A 8 4.44 -15.88 7.94
N CYS A 9 4.41 -16.94 7.15
CA CYS A 9 3.52 -16.95 5.99
C CYS A 9 2.07 -16.91 6.42
N ALA A 10 1.74 -17.72 7.41
CA ALA A 10 0.37 -17.81 7.86
C ALA A 10 -0.11 -16.50 8.43
N GLY A 11 0.75 -15.86 9.22
CA GLY A 11 0.36 -14.63 9.86
C GLY A 11 0.34 -13.45 8.92
N GLY A 12 1.12 -13.51 7.87
CA GLY A 12 1.31 -12.36 7.03
C GLY A 12 0.09 -11.94 6.26
N GLY A 13 -0.42 -12.79 5.49
CA GLY A 13 -1.52 -12.39 4.65
C GLY A 13 -1.09 -11.58 3.46
N LEU A 14 0.15 -11.12 3.42
CA LEU A 14 0.67 -10.36 2.29
C LEU A 14 1.87 -11.07 1.71
N ASP A 15 1.89 -11.19 0.40
CA ASP A 15 3.06 -11.74 -0.24
C ASP A 15 4.08 -10.63 -0.44
N ARG A 16 5.16 -10.98 -1.13
CA ARG A 16 6.27 -10.05 -1.28
C ARG A 16 5.89 -8.81 -2.06
N SER A 17 5.17 -8.99 -3.16
CA SER A 17 4.81 -7.84 -3.98
C SER A 17 3.85 -6.92 -3.26
N SER A 18 2.90 -7.47 -2.53
CA SER A 18 2.00 -6.64 -1.74
C SER A 18 2.75 -5.90 -0.65
N THR A 19 3.72 -6.56 -0.03
CA THR A 19 4.53 -5.91 0.98
C THR A 19 5.32 -4.75 0.38
N GLU A 20 5.88 -4.94 -0.80
CA GLU A 20 6.61 -3.86 -1.46
C GLU A 20 5.68 -2.72 -1.83
N ALA A 21 4.44 -3.04 -2.21
CA ALA A 21 3.47 -1.98 -2.49
C ALA A 21 3.20 -1.16 -1.24
N CYS A 22 3.07 -1.83 -0.10
CA CYS A 22 2.89 -1.12 1.15
C CYS A 22 4.09 -0.24 1.47
N ASP A 23 5.30 -0.77 1.25
CA ASP A 23 6.50 0.01 1.49
C ASP A 23 6.53 1.27 0.62
N ALA A 24 6.15 1.12 -0.64
CA ALA A 24 6.21 2.24 -1.58
C ALA A 24 5.23 3.33 -1.18
N LEU A 25 4.00 2.95 -0.84
CA LEU A 25 3.01 3.96 -0.49
C LEU A 25 3.30 4.58 0.85
N ALA A 26 3.80 3.79 1.80
CA ALA A 26 4.16 4.33 3.10
C ALA A 26 5.29 5.33 2.98
N ALA A 27 6.25 5.06 2.12
CA ALA A 27 7.35 6.00 1.91
C ALA A 27 6.85 7.31 1.30
N TRP A 28 5.91 7.21 0.36
CA TRP A 28 5.33 8.41 -0.23
C TRP A 28 4.57 9.22 0.83
N SER A 29 3.81 8.54 1.67
CA SER A 29 3.08 9.22 2.75
C SER A 29 4.04 9.87 3.74
N ALA A 30 5.09 9.16 4.10
CA ALA A 30 6.06 9.67 5.06
C ALA A 30 6.80 10.90 4.52
N ALA A 31 6.92 11.00 3.21
CA ALA A 31 7.56 12.14 2.58
C ALA A 31 6.63 13.35 2.48
N GLY A 32 5.42 13.25 3.02
CA GLY A 32 4.48 14.37 2.99
C GLY A 32 3.47 14.27 1.87
N SER A 33 3.33 13.10 1.30
CA SER A 33 2.38 12.86 0.21
C SER A 33 2.56 13.87 -0.93
N PRO A 34 3.77 13.97 -1.48
CA PRO A 34 4.02 14.99 -2.51
C PRO A 34 3.19 14.75 -3.76
N ALA A 35 2.50 15.80 -4.19
CA ALA A 35 1.57 15.69 -5.30
C ALA A 35 2.28 15.33 -6.60
N ASP A 36 3.50 15.80 -6.78
CA ASP A 36 4.22 15.57 -8.02
C ASP A 36 4.69 14.12 -8.16
N GLN A 37 4.61 13.34 -7.09
CA GLN A 37 5.00 11.93 -7.14
C GLN A 37 3.80 11.01 -7.09
N ARG A 38 2.60 11.56 -7.01
CA ARG A 38 1.41 10.75 -6.84
C ARG A 38 1.19 9.79 -8.02
N ALA A 39 1.34 10.28 -9.22
CA ALA A 39 1.10 9.42 -10.39
C ALA A 39 2.10 8.29 -10.43
N GLU A 40 3.34 8.58 -10.09
CA GLU A 40 4.39 7.57 -10.13
C GLU A 40 4.16 6.50 -9.07
N VAL A 41 3.82 6.91 -7.86
CA VAL A 41 3.60 5.92 -6.80
C VAL A 41 2.36 5.09 -7.09
N THR A 42 1.33 5.71 -7.67
CA THR A 42 0.13 4.97 -8.02
C THR A 42 0.45 3.88 -9.03
N GLU A 43 1.24 4.22 -10.04
CA GLU A 43 1.58 3.24 -11.05
C GLU A 43 2.43 2.12 -10.47
N ARG A 44 3.39 2.48 -9.63
CA ARG A 44 4.25 1.47 -9.02
C ARG A 44 3.46 0.52 -8.14
N VAL A 45 2.59 1.07 -7.31
CA VAL A 45 1.78 0.23 -6.43
C VAL A 45 0.88 -0.67 -7.25
N GLY A 46 0.28 -0.14 -8.31
CA GLY A 46 -0.58 -0.94 -9.17
C GLY A 46 0.17 -2.09 -9.81
N ASP A 47 1.39 -1.83 -10.29
CA ASP A 47 2.19 -2.89 -10.89
C ASP A 47 2.52 -3.97 -9.88
N LEU A 48 2.88 -3.56 -8.67
CA LEU A 48 3.22 -4.53 -7.64
C LEU A 48 2.02 -5.37 -7.24
N LEU A 49 0.87 -4.74 -7.09
CA LEU A 49 -0.33 -5.49 -6.72
C LEU A 49 -0.79 -6.40 -7.84
N GLY A 50 -0.51 -6.02 -9.08
CA GLY A 50 -0.83 -6.89 -10.21
C GLY A 50 -0.06 -8.18 -10.17
N GLN A 51 1.11 -8.19 -9.54
CA GLN A 51 1.90 -9.41 -9.41
C GLN A 51 1.40 -10.27 -8.27
N SER A 52 0.53 -9.76 -7.44
CA SER A 52 0.05 -10.43 -6.24
C SER A 52 -1.41 -10.81 -6.34
N ASP A 53 -1.92 -10.95 -7.51
CA ASP A 53 -3.33 -11.19 -7.70
C ASP A 53 -3.68 -12.63 -7.31
N PRO A 54 -4.66 -12.83 -6.39
CA PRO A 54 -5.42 -11.79 -5.70
C PRO A 54 -4.70 -11.24 -4.48
N THR A 55 -5.09 -10.04 -4.08
CA THR A 55 -4.51 -9.41 -2.91
C THR A 55 -5.61 -8.66 -2.17
N PRO A 56 -5.55 -8.63 -0.82
CA PRO A 56 -6.55 -7.89 -0.07
C PRO A 56 -6.40 -6.38 -0.20
N LEU A 57 -5.37 -5.91 -0.87
CA LEU A 57 -5.13 -4.48 -1.00
C LEU A 57 -5.75 -3.89 -2.26
N THR A 58 -6.46 -4.69 -3.04
CA THR A 58 -7.03 -4.21 -4.30
C THR A 58 -8.02 -3.07 -4.07
N ASP A 59 -8.94 -3.25 -3.12
CA ASP A 59 -9.95 -2.22 -2.88
C ASP A 59 -9.35 -0.92 -2.39
N PRO A 60 -8.50 -0.92 -1.37
CA PRO A 60 -7.90 0.33 -0.96
C PRO A 60 -7.02 0.95 -2.03
N TYR A 61 -6.39 0.13 -2.86
CA TYR A 61 -5.61 0.68 -3.96
C TYR A 61 -6.52 1.39 -4.97
N GLU A 62 -7.65 0.78 -5.30
CA GLU A 62 -8.55 1.39 -6.27
C GLU A 62 -9.10 2.70 -5.76
N ARG A 63 -9.38 2.78 -4.47
CA ARG A 63 -9.85 4.03 -3.90
C ARG A 63 -8.79 5.11 -3.99
N PHE A 64 -7.55 4.75 -3.72
CA PHE A 64 -6.46 5.69 -3.84
C PHE A 64 -6.26 6.13 -5.30
N ARG A 65 -6.29 5.16 -6.21
CA ARG A 65 -6.10 5.45 -7.63
C ARG A 65 -7.17 6.39 -8.15
N ASP A 66 -8.39 6.23 -7.66
CA ASP A 66 -9.53 6.97 -8.19
C ASP A 66 -9.65 8.38 -7.62
N THR A 67 -8.87 8.74 -6.62
CA THR A 67 -8.90 10.10 -6.12
C THR A 67 -8.25 11.02 -7.15
N ARG A 68 -8.79 12.23 -7.27
CA ARG A 68 -8.26 13.20 -8.21
C ARG A 68 -8.12 14.53 -7.51
N GLU A 69 -6.99 15.16 -7.76
CA GLU A 69 -6.70 16.42 -7.09
C GLU A 69 -7.65 17.52 -7.51
N GLU A 70 -8.06 17.49 -8.78
CA GLU A 70 -8.92 18.56 -9.28
C GLU A 70 -10.36 18.39 -8.83
N ASP A 71 -10.76 17.18 -8.45
CA ASP A 71 -12.13 16.93 -8.05
C ASP A 71 -12.33 17.14 -6.56
N LEU A 72 -11.28 16.96 -5.80
CA LEU A 72 -11.34 16.97 -4.34
C LEU A 72 -10.15 17.74 -3.81
N ASP A 73 -10.28 18.23 -2.59
CA ASP A 73 -9.11 18.77 -1.94
C ASP A 73 -8.08 17.68 -1.85
N TYR A 74 -6.83 18.07 -1.93
CA TYR A 74 -5.76 17.09 -1.88
C TYR A 74 -5.82 16.26 -0.60
N ALA A 75 -6.54 16.73 0.40
CA ALA A 75 -6.72 15.98 1.64
C ALA A 75 -7.34 14.61 1.37
N ALA A 76 -8.23 14.50 0.38
CA ALA A 76 -8.83 13.21 0.08
C ALA A 76 -7.79 12.24 -0.47
N VAL A 77 -6.83 12.74 -1.23
CA VAL A 77 -5.76 11.90 -1.75
C VAL A 77 -4.90 11.40 -0.60
N VAL A 78 -4.56 12.29 0.31
CA VAL A 78 -3.76 11.94 1.48
C VAL A 78 -4.48 10.91 2.33
N GLU A 79 -5.77 11.11 2.53
CA GLU A 79 -6.56 10.19 3.34
C GLU A 79 -6.64 8.82 2.71
N ALA A 80 -6.83 8.76 1.40
CA ALA A 80 -6.90 7.48 0.73
C ALA A 80 -5.57 6.74 0.83
N GLY A 81 -4.46 7.46 0.76
CA GLY A 81 -3.15 6.86 0.95
C GLY A 81 -2.98 6.32 2.35
N ALA A 82 -3.44 7.07 3.35
CA ALA A 82 -3.36 6.62 4.73
C ALA A 82 -4.22 5.38 4.95
N ASN A 83 -5.38 5.34 4.31
CA ASN A 83 -6.25 4.18 4.43
C ASN A 83 -5.62 2.94 3.80
N PHE A 84 -4.88 3.13 2.71
CA PHE A 84 -4.16 2.01 2.10
C PHE A 84 -3.11 1.47 3.08
N VAL A 85 -2.35 2.36 3.71
CA VAL A 85 -1.34 1.93 4.65
C VAL A 85 -1.97 1.24 5.85
N ARG A 86 -3.12 1.74 6.30
CA ARG A 86 -3.82 1.10 7.39
C ARG A 86 -4.26 -0.32 7.02
N ALA A 87 -4.73 -0.50 5.79
CA ALA A 87 -5.09 -1.83 5.33
C ALA A 87 -3.89 -2.75 5.33
N CYS A 88 -2.72 -2.21 4.99
CA CYS A 88 -1.50 -2.99 5.05
C CYS A 88 -1.25 -3.49 6.47
N TRP A 89 -1.39 -2.61 7.45
CA TRP A 89 -1.20 -2.99 8.84
C TRP A 89 -2.21 -4.05 9.26
N ASP A 90 -3.44 -3.91 8.81
CA ASP A 90 -4.48 -4.88 9.15
C ASP A 90 -4.14 -6.26 8.64
N HIS A 91 -3.31 -6.35 7.62
CA HIS A 91 -2.93 -7.62 7.03
C HIS A 91 -1.51 -8.04 7.38
N GLY A 92 -0.95 -7.45 8.42
CA GLY A 92 0.32 -7.94 8.95
C GLY A 92 1.56 -7.19 8.51
N TRP A 93 1.40 -6.16 7.70
CA TRP A 93 2.54 -5.38 7.28
C TRP A 93 3.04 -4.52 8.43
N GLU A 94 4.36 -4.39 8.54
CA GLU A 94 4.97 -3.55 9.54
C GLU A 94 5.79 -2.48 8.87
N HIS A 95 5.73 -1.28 9.43
CA HIS A 95 6.48 -0.17 8.88
C HIS A 95 7.98 -0.52 8.90
N PRO A 96 8.69 -0.28 7.79
CA PRO A 96 10.10 -0.69 7.72
C PRO A 96 10.97 -0.07 8.79
N GLU A 97 10.61 1.08 9.26
CA GLU A 97 11.42 1.72 10.27
C GLU A 97 11.19 1.19 11.63
N GLY A 98 10.21 0.42 11.75
CA GLY A 98 9.95 -0.25 12.99
C GLY A 98 9.22 0.46 13.98
#